data_1fc103a97974ebbd47a20fe6df6cd298
#
_entry.id   1fc103a97974ebbd47a20fe6df6cd298
#
_cell.length_a   1.000
_cell.length_b   1.000
_cell.length_c   1.000
_cell.angle_alpha   90.00
_cell.angle_beta   90.00
_cell.angle_gamma   90.00
#
_symmetry.space_group_name_H-M   'P 1'
#
loop_
_entity.id
_entity.type
_entity.pdbx_description
1 polymer ?
#
loop_
_entity_poly.entity_id
_entity_poly.type
_entity_poly.pdbx_seq_one_letter_code
_entity_poly.pdbx_strand_id
1 'polypeptide(L)'
;MAAVLGLCGCSAIVSSATSDMMAHLSRSVSDNNDLALVEDGAPAFLLMIDSLILKDPGNEKTLVSAANLYTTYAGLFVTDKDRASKMAAKALDYAGRALCLSDEKACGLKGRPFDQARPLVLQMDKDQVPALFALGSAWARWIMANRDDFNAIADLAHIE
;
A
#
# COMPACT_ATOMS: atom_id res chain seq x y z
N MET A 1 27.49 -40.85 -6.45
CA MET A 1 26.20 -40.15 -6.51
C MET A 1 26.06 -39.32 -5.25
N ALA A 2 26.35 -38.03 -5.33
CA ALA A 2 26.26 -37.12 -4.18
C ALA A 2 24.93 -36.37 -4.30
N ALA A 3 24.06 -36.52 -3.31
CA ALA A 3 22.76 -35.81 -3.24
C ALA A 3 23.02 -34.37 -2.78
N VAL A 4 22.79 -33.42 -3.70
CA VAL A 4 22.70 -31.98 -3.38
C VAL A 4 21.28 -31.75 -2.87
N LEU A 5 21.07 -31.82 -1.56
CA LEU A 5 19.81 -31.43 -0.91
C LEU A 5 19.77 -29.93 -0.71
N GLY A 6 18.71 -29.34 -1.26
CA GLY A 6 18.48 -27.93 -1.48
C GLY A 6 18.47 -27.01 -0.26
N LEU A 7 19.18 -25.90 -0.40
CA LEU A 7 19.19 -24.72 0.49
C LEU A 7 18.11 -23.67 0.11
N CYS A 8 16.95 -24.10 -0.42
CA CYS A 8 15.89 -23.16 -0.83
C CYS A 8 14.89 -22.76 0.29
N GLY A 9 15.03 -23.30 1.52
CA GLY A 9 14.01 -23.09 2.56
C GLY A 9 14.14 -21.81 3.39
N CYS A 10 15.34 -21.24 3.52
CA CYS A 10 15.57 -20.14 4.48
C CYS A 10 15.11 -18.77 4.04
N SER A 11 15.07 -18.47 2.73
CA SER A 11 14.67 -17.14 2.25
C SER A 11 13.17 -16.88 2.39
N ALA A 12 12.34 -17.90 2.17
CA ALA A 12 10.89 -17.79 2.29
C ALA A 12 10.43 -17.56 3.75
N ILE A 13 11.09 -18.19 4.71
CA ILE A 13 10.78 -18.05 6.15
C ILE A 13 11.15 -16.65 6.64
N VAL A 14 12.29 -16.12 6.22
CA VAL A 14 12.73 -14.76 6.61
C VAL A 14 11.83 -13.68 6.01
N SER A 15 11.39 -13.83 4.76
CA SER A 15 10.50 -12.85 4.11
C SER A 15 9.11 -12.82 4.76
N SER A 16 8.54 -13.98 5.12
CA SER A 16 7.24 -14.03 5.79
C SER A 16 7.29 -13.39 7.18
N ALA A 17 8.30 -13.70 7.99
CA ALA A 17 8.46 -13.11 9.33
C ALA A 17 8.61 -11.57 9.26
N THR A 18 9.34 -11.06 8.28
CA THR A 18 9.49 -9.61 8.07
C THR A 18 8.18 -8.96 7.66
N SER A 19 7.41 -9.61 6.77
CA SER A 19 6.11 -9.09 6.33
C SER A 19 5.09 -9.08 7.44
N ASP A 20 5.04 -10.13 8.27
CA ASP A 20 4.13 -10.20 9.41
C ASP A 20 4.49 -9.13 10.45
N MET A 21 5.78 -8.90 10.71
CA MET A 21 6.24 -7.80 11.58
C MET A 21 5.80 -6.44 11.05
N MET A 22 5.88 -6.19 9.73
CA MET A 22 5.44 -4.92 9.13
C MET A 22 3.93 -4.75 9.19
N ALA A 23 3.16 -5.82 9.02
CA ALA A 23 1.71 -5.77 9.19
C ALA A 23 1.30 -5.45 10.64
N HIS A 24 1.98 -6.04 11.63
CA HIS A 24 1.76 -5.73 13.04
C HIS A 24 2.17 -4.30 13.38
N LEU A 25 3.26 -3.81 12.82
CA LEU A 25 3.71 -2.43 13.02
C LEU A 25 2.72 -1.42 12.42
N SER A 26 2.26 -1.67 11.19
CA SER A 26 1.23 -0.84 10.56
C SER A 26 -0.03 -0.76 11.41
N ARG A 27 -0.47 -1.88 11.96
CA ARG A 27 -1.62 -1.93 12.87
C ARG A 27 -1.33 -1.19 14.17
N SER A 28 -0.17 -1.39 14.79
CA SER A 28 0.22 -0.69 16.01
C SER A 28 0.23 0.83 15.86
N VAL A 29 0.64 1.33 14.69
CA VAL A 29 0.57 2.76 14.36
C VAL A 29 -0.88 3.22 14.19
N SER A 30 -1.70 2.45 13.47
CA SER A 30 -3.10 2.81 13.20
C SER A 30 -4.00 2.76 14.44
N ASP A 31 -3.71 1.85 15.36
CA ASP A 31 -4.50 1.63 16.58
C ASP A 31 -3.96 2.42 17.79
N ASN A 32 -2.87 3.19 17.61
CA ASN A 32 -2.25 3.95 18.69
C ASN A 32 -3.09 5.19 19.03
N ASN A 33 -3.33 5.41 20.33
CA ASN A 33 -4.08 6.56 20.83
C ASN A 33 -3.20 7.75 21.24
N ASP A 34 -1.87 7.60 21.22
CA ASP A 34 -0.91 8.69 21.40
C ASP A 34 -0.46 9.21 20.03
N LEU A 35 -1.18 10.22 19.53
CA LEU A 35 -0.93 10.81 18.22
C LEU A 35 0.44 11.49 18.12
N ALA A 36 0.95 12.05 19.21
CA ALA A 36 2.26 12.70 19.22
C ALA A 36 3.37 11.66 19.04
N LEU A 37 3.26 10.52 19.74
CA LEU A 37 4.19 9.40 19.57
C LEU A 37 4.18 8.88 18.13
N VAL A 38 2.99 8.78 17.50
CA VAL A 38 2.86 8.34 16.12
C VAL A 38 3.44 9.37 15.16
N GLU A 39 3.17 10.66 15.34
CA GLU A 39 3.70 11.74 14.51
C GLU A 39 5.23 11.73 14.48
N ASP A 40 5.85 11.63 15.65
CA ASP A 40 7.31 11.67 15.80
C ASP A 40 7.99 10.36 15.36
N GLY A 41 7.37 9.23 15.62
CA GLY A 41 7.97 7.91 15.38
C GLY A 41 7.74 7.35 13.98
N ALA A 42 6.56 7.58 13.38
CA ALA A 42 6.20 6.98 12.11
C ALA A 42 7.14 7.29 10.93
N PRO A 43 7.78 8.48 10.81
CA PRO A 43 8.72 8.74 9.72
C PRO A 43 9.87 7.73 9.62
N ALA A 44 10.40 7.27 10.75
CA ALA A 44 11.45 6.25 10.75
C ALA A 44 10.95 4.91 10.18
N PHE A 45 9.72 4.54 10.49
CA PHE A 45 9.11 3.32 9.96
C PHE A 45 8.77 3.42 8.47
N LEU A 46 8.40 4.61 7.98
CA LEU A 46 8.20 4.83 6.55
C LEU A 46 9.51 4.60 5.77
N LEU A 47 10.65 5.07 6.26
CA LEU A 47 11.95 4.82 5.64
C LEU A 47 12.35 3.35 5.73
N MET A 48 12.06 2.70 6.85
CA MET A 48 12.36 1.28 7.04
C MET A 48 11.53 0.40 6.07
N ILE A 49 10.23 0.64 5.94
CA ILE A 49 9.39 -0.14 5.04
C ILE A 49 9.76 0.07 3.57
N ASP A 50 10.18 1.28 3.19
CA ASP A 50 10.76 1.54 1.87
C ASP A 50 11.99 0.68 1.60
N SER A 51 12.89 0.55 2.58
CA SER A 51 14.08 -0.30 2.48
C SER A 51 13.72 -1.78 2.29
N LEU A 52 12.66 -2.25 2.94
CA LEU A 52 12.18 -3.63 2.76
C LEU A 52 11.59 -3.85 1.36
N ILE A 53 10.86 -2.88 0.82
CA ILE A 53 10.33 -2.94 -0.55
C ILE A 53 11.47 -2.92 -1.58
N LEU A 54 12.55 -2.16 -1.34
CA LEU A 54 13.73 -2.19 -2.20
C LEU A 54 14.40 -3.57 -2.21
N LYS A 55 14.41 -4.25 -1.07
CA LYS A 55 14.98 -5.60 -0.94
C LYS A 55 14.10 -6.67 -1.59
N ASP A 56 12.80 -6.57 -1.41
CA ASP A 56 11.80 -7.52 -1.93
C ASP A 56 10.59 -6.78 -2.53
N PRO A 57 10.71 -6.31 -3.78
CA PRO A 57 9.67 -5.50 -4.43
C PRO A 57 8.41 -6.29 -4.79
N GLY A 58 8.45 -7.62 -4.73
CA GLY A 58 7.34 -8.53 -4.98
C GLY A 58 6.57 -8.95 -3.73
N ASN A 59 6.87 -8.37 -2.57
CA ASN A 59 6.17 -8.73 -1.34
C ASN A 59 4.87 -7.94 -1.18
N GLU A 60 3.75 -8.55 -1.56
CA GLU A 60 2.42 -7.96 -1.50
C GLU A 60 2.08 -7.41 -0.10
N LYS A 61 2.31 -8.21 0.96
CA LYS A 61 1.98 -7.81 2.34
C LYS A 61 2.75 -6.56 2.78
N THR A 62 4.03 -6.49 2.41
CA THR A 62 4.86 -5.32 2.71
C THR A 62 4.37 -4.08 1.96
N LEU A 63 3.97 -4.24 0.69
CA LEU A 63 3.39 -3.17 -0.12
C LEU A 63 2.06 -2.66 0.44
N VAL A 64 1.15 -3.56 0.87
CA VAL A 64 -0.11 -3.19 1.53
C VAL A 64 0.16 -2.42 2.82
N SER A 65 1.10 -2.91 3.65
CA SER A 65 1.47 -2.24 4.90
C SER A 65 2.05 -0.84 4.65
N ALA A 66 2.91 -0.70 3.63
CA ALA A 66 3.48 0.59 3.25
C ALA A 66 2.41 1.56 2.75
N ALA A 67 1.51 1.10 1.87
CA ALA A 67 0.40 1.92 1.37
C ALA A 67 -0.45 2.46 2.53
N ASN A 68 -0.81 1.61 3.49
CA ASN A 68 -1.61 2.00 4.64
C ASN A 68 -0.86 3.00 5.55
N LEU A 69 0.42 2.76 5.85
CA LEU A 69 1.23 3.66 6.67
C LEU A 69 1.40 5.05 6.01
N TYR A 70 1.74 5.09 4.71
CA TYR A 70 1.86 6.34 3.97
C TYR A 70 0.53 7.08 3.86
N THR A 71 -0.58 6.37 3.62
CA THR A 71 -1.93 6.95 3.55
C THR A 71 -2.33 7.58 4.89
N THR A 72 -2.13 6.85 5.98
CA THR A 72 -2.47 7.31 7.35
C THR A 72 -1.61 8.51 7.74
N TYR A 73 -0.29 8.40 7.59
CA TYR A 73 0.62 9.48 7.95
C TYR A 73 0.38 10.76 7.15
N ALA A 74 0.23 10.63 5.82
CA ALA A 74 -0.08 11.77 4.95
C ALA A 74 -1.41 12.43 5.29
N GLY A 75 -2.36 11.65 5.83
CA GLY A 75 -3.69 12.13 6.17
C GLY A 75 -3.79 12.84 7.50
N LEU A 76 -3.01 12.42 8.48
CA LEU A 76 -3.13 12.88 9.86
C LEU A 76 -2.10 13.96 10.22
N PHE A 77 -0.88 13.86 9.67
CA PHE A 77 0.25 14.64 10.18
C PHE A 77 0.89 15.56 9.13
N VAL A 78 0.55 15.44 7.84
CA VAL A 78 1.18 16.25 6.80
C VAL A 78 0.26 17.38 6.38
N THR A 79 0.56 18.60 6.85
CA THR A 79 -0.18 19.83 6.51
C THR A 79 0.33 20.50 5.24
N ASP A 80 1.61 20.32 4.90
CA ASP A 80 2.18 20.81 3.65
C ASP A 80 1.59 20.07 2.46
N LYS A 81 0.98 20.81 1.53
CA LYS A 81 0.21 20.27 0.42
C LYS A 81 1.06 19.47 -0.57
N ASP A 82 2.24 19.98 -0.90
CA ASP A 82 3.13 19.32 -1.87
C ASP A 82 3.70 18.03 -1.29
N ARG A 83 4.04 18.05 -0.01
CA ARG A 83 4.47 16.85 0.71
C ARG A 83 3.35 15.83 0.83
N ALA A 84 2.14 16.25 1.19
CA ALA A 84 0.97 15.38 1.27
C ALA A 84 0.66 14.72 -0.08
N SER A 85 0.70 15.47 -1.18
CA SER A 85 0.51 14.96 -2.54
C SER A 85 1.57 13.90 -2.89
N LYS A 86 2.86 14.17 -2.64
CA LYS A 86 3.95 13.22 -2.91
C LYS A 86 3.82 11.93 -2.10
N MET A 87 3.46 12.04 -0.83
CA MET A 87 3.27 10.87 0.04
C MET A 87 2.04 10.06 -0.37
N ALA A 88 0.94 10.72 -0.71
CA ALA A 88 -0.26 10.07 -1.21
C ALA A 88 -0.02 9.36 -2.56
N ALA A 89 0.74 9.98 -3.47
CA ALA A 89 1.14 9.36 -4.72
C ALA A 89 1.98 8.09 -4.50
N LYS A 90 2.90 8.13 -3.53
CA LYS A 90 3.71 6.97 -3.15
C LYS A 90 2.86 5.84 -2.54
N ALA A 91 1.93 6.18 -1.66
CA ALA A 91 0.96 5.23 -1.11
C ALA A 91 0.15 4.55 -2.22
N LEU A 92 -0.31 5.33 -3.19
CA LEU A 92 -1.09 4.86 -4.33
C LEU A 92 -0.28 3.93 -5.25
N ASP A 93 1.01 4.22 -5.49
CA ASP A 93 1.92 3.34 -6.22
C ASP A 93 2.07 1.99 -5.51
N TYR A 94 2.35 1.99 -4.21
CA TYR A 94 2.49 0.76 -3.43
C TYR A 94 1.21 -0.08 -3.43
N ALA A 95 0.06 0.56 -3.25
CA ALA A 95 -1.23 -0.11 -3.28
C ALA A 95 -1.56 -0.71 -4.65
N GLY A 96 -1.28 0.02 -5.73
CA GLY A 96 -1.46 -0.47 -7.11
C GLY A 96 -0.58 -1.66 -7.42
N ARG A 97 0.67 -1.65 -6.97
CA ARG A 97 1.60 -2.78 -7.09
C ARG A 97 1.13 -3.98 -6.26
N ALA A 98 0.68 -3.75 -5.03
CA ALA A 98 0.14 -4.82 -4.19
C ALA A 98 -1.05 -5.51 -4.85
N LEU A 99 -2.00 -4.74 -5.37
CA LEU A 99 -3.17 -5.30 -6.04
C LEU A 99 -2.79 -6.06 -7.33
N CYS A 100 -1.82 -5.54 -8.09
CA CYS A 100 -1.30 -6.22 -9.29
C CYS A 100 -0.62 -7.57 -8.95
N LEU A 101 0.05 -7.69 -7.81
CA LEU A 101 0.63 -8.95 -7.33
C LEU A 101 -0.45 -9.93 -6.84
N SER A 102 -1.51 -9.43 -6.25
CA SER A 102 -2.65 -10.21 -5.75
C SER A 102 -3.54 -10.73 -6.90
N ASP A 103 -3.74 -9.92 -7.93
CA ASP A 103 -4.46 -10.29 -9.16
C ASP A 103 -3.85 -9.57 -10.37
N GLU A 104 -3.23 -10.33 -11.25
CA GLU A 104 -2.60 -9.80 -12.48
C GLU A 104 -3.60 -9.06 -13.39
N LYS A 105 -4.88 -9.47 -13.38
CA LYS A 105 -5.93 -8.79 -14.15
C LYS A 105 -6.21 -7.38 -13.63
N ALA A 106 -5.91 -7.12 -12.37
CA ALA A 106 -6.10 -5.81 -11.73
C ALA A 106 -4.90 -4.86 -11.91
N CYS A 107 -3.83 -5.29 -12.59
CA CYS A 107 -2.72 -4.40 -12.89
C CYS A 107 -3.20 -3.16 -13.64
N GLY A 108 -2.82 -1.99 -13.15
CA GLY A 108 -3.20 -0.71 -13.75
C GLY A 108 -4.67 -0.33 -13.57
N LEU A 109 -5.37 -0.88 -12.57
CA LEU A 109 -6.80 -0.65 -12.32
C LEU A 109 -7.15 0.84 -12.27
N LYS A 110 -6.31 1.67 -11.61
CA LYS A 110 -6.52 3.13 -11.53
C LYS A 110 -6.65 3.82 -12.89
N GLY A 111 -5.92 3.36 -13.88
CA GLY A 111 -5.94 3.98 -15.23
C GLY A 111 -7.04 3.46 -16.15
N ARG A 112 -7.90 2.56 -15.69
CA ARG A 112 -8.97 1.97 -16.50
C ARG A 112 -10.24 2.80 -16.40
N PRO A 113 -11.03 2.91 -17.47
CA PRO A 113 -12.39 3.42 -17.41
C PRO A 113 -13.26 2.64 -16.41
N PHE A 114 -14.21 3.30 -15.76
CA PHE A 114 -15.04 2.70 -14.70
C PHE A 114 -15.77 1.44 -15.15
N ASP A 115 -16.32 1.42 -16.37
CA ASP A 115 -17.01 0.28 -16.97
C ASP A 115 -16.10 -0.95 -17.14
N GLN A 116 -14.80 -0.77 -17.29
CA GLN A 116 -13.79 -1.83 -17.35
C GLN A 116 -13.25 -2.22 -15.97
N ALA A 117 -13.12 -1.28 -15.07
CA ALA A 117 -12.61 -1.52 -13.71
C ALA A 117 -13.63 -2.26 -12.83
N ARG A 118 -14.90 -1.84 -12.86
CA ARG A 118 -15.98 -2.37 -12.02
C ARG A 118 -16.17 -3.90 -12.13
N PRO A 119 -16.23 -4.51 -13.33
CA PRO A 119 -16.36 -5.97 -13.42
C PRO A 119 -15.18 -6.74 -12.81
N LEU A 120 -13.97 -6.20 -12.87
CA LEU A 120 -12.79 -6.81 -12.26
C LEU A 120 -12.90 -6.78 -10.73
N VAL A 121 -13.27 -5.65 -10.16
CA VAL A 121 -13.45 -5.51 -8.70
C VAL A 121 -14.53 -6.45 -8.19
N LEU A 122 -15.65 -6.59 -8.90
CA LEU A 122 -16.76 -7.46 -8.50
C LEU A 122 -16.43 -8.97 -8.57
N GLN A 123 -15.37 -9.35 -9.28
CA GLN A 123 -14.90 -10.74 -9.37
C GLN A 123 -13.78 -11.08 -8.39
N MET A 124 -13.32 -10.10 -7.59
CA MET A 124 -12.26 -10.31 -6.61
C MET A 124 -12.75 -11.15 -5.43
N ASP A 125 -11.89 -12.06 -5.00
CA ASP A 125 -12.10 -12.88 -3.81
C ASP A 125 -11.67 -12.14 -2.53
N LYS A 126 -12.05 -12.70 -1.38
CA LYS A 126 -11.73 -12.15 -0.05
C LYS A 126 -10.22 -11.96 0.20
N ASP A 127 -9.38 -12.76 -0.44
CA ASP A 127 -7.94 -12.71 -0.25
C ASP A 127 -7.31 -11.47 -0.91
N GLN A 128 -8.00 -10.86 -1.89
CA GLN A 128 -7.60 -9.63 -2.58
C GLN A 128 -8.12 -8.36 -1.87
N VAL A 129 -9.06 -8.51 -0.93
CA VAL A 129 -9.66 -7.36 -0.21
C VAL A 129 -8.63 -6.46 0.47
N PRO A 130 -7.59 -6.97 1.15
CA PRO A 130 -6.59 -6.09 1.77
C PRO A 130 -5.88 -5.16 0.78
N ALA A 131 -5.49 -5.68 -0.39
CA ALA A 131 -4.82 -4.90 -1.43
C ALA A 131 -5.80 -3.93 -2.13
N LEU A 132 -7.03 -4.35 -2.38
CA LEU A 132 -8.08 -3.52 -2.94
C LEU A 132 -8.44 -2.36 -2.00
N PHE A 133 -8.60 -2.64 -0.71
CA PHE A 133 -8.87 -1.62 0.32
C PHE A 133 -7.72 -0.61 0.44
N ALA A 134 -6.47 -1.09 0.40
CA ALA A 134 -5.30 -0.23 0.40
C ALA A 134 -5.29 0.68 -0.84
N LEU A 135 -5.65 0.16 -2.03
CA LEU A 135 -5.75 0.95 -3.25
C LEU A 135 -6.84 2.03 -3.13
N GLY A 136 -8.05 1.68 -2.73
CA GLY A 136 -9.16 2.64 -2.58
C GLY A 136 -8.83 3.74 -1.57
N SER A 137 -8.25 3.36 -0.41
CA SER A 137 -7.86 4.30 0.63
C SER A 137 -6.74 5.26 0.19
N ALA A 138 -5.71 4.73 -0.46
CA ALA A 138 -4.60 5.53 -0.98
C ALA A 138 -5.05 6.44 -2.13
N TRP A 139 -5.96 5.95 -2.98
CA TRP A 139 -6.52 6.75 -4.07
C TRP A 139 -7.39 7.90 -3.56
N ALA A 140 -8.27 7.63 -2.59
CA ALA A 140 -9.04 8.67 -1.91
C ALA A 140 -8.13 9.73 -1.28
N ARG A 141 -7.05 9.29 -0.59
CA ARG A 141 -6.06 10.22 -0.03
C ARG A 141 -5.37 11.06 -1.09
N TRP A 142 -5.01 10.46 -2.22
CA TRP A 142 -4.38 11.17 -3.33
C TRP A 142 -5.31 12.22 -3.93
N ILE A 143 -6.60 11.90 -4.13
CA ILE A 143 -7.62 12.86 -4.59
C ILE A 143 -7.73 14.03 -3.61
N MET A 144 -7.83 13.74 -2.31
CA MET A 144 -7.92 14.79 -1.27
C MET A 144 -6.69 15.70 -1.23
N ALA A 145 -5.49 15.16 -1.43
CA ALA A 145 -4.25 15.94 -1.48
C ALA A 145 -4.13 16.79 -2.76
N ASN A 146 -4.82 16.41 -3.84
CA ASN A 146 -4.78 17.05 -5.15
C ASN A 146 -6.15 17.65 -5.56
N ARG A 147 -6.97 18.06 -4.60
CA ARG A 147 -8.34 18.54 -4.83
C ARG A 147 -8.47 19.80 -5.72
N ASP A 148 -7.37 20.47 -6.01
CA ASP A 148 -7.36 21.61 -6.94
C ASP A 148 -7.07 21.16 -8.39
N ASP A 149 -6.77 19.87 -8.60
CA ASP A 149 -6.60 19.26 -9.91
C ASP A 149 -7.91 18.59 -10.36
N PHE A 150 -8.48 19.09 -11.46
CA PHE A 150 -9.72 18.54 -12.02
C PHE A 150 -9.60 17.07 -12.42
N ASN A 151 -8.41 16.62 -12.84
CA ASN A 151 -8.20 15.21 -13.16
C ASN A 151 -8.27 14.34 -11.91
N ALA A 152 -7.75 14.82 -10.77
CA ALA A 152 -7.86 14.10 -9.51
C ALA A 152 -9.32 14.01 -9.04
N ILE A 153 -10.10 15.10 -9.21
CA ILE A 153 -11.52 15.11 -8.85
C ILE A 153 -12.33 14.17 -9.76
N ALA A 154 -11.98 14.06 -11.05
CA ALA A 154 -12.65 13.14 -11.96
C ALA A 154 -12.51 11.66 -11.54
N ASP A 155 -11.46 11.33 -10.78
CA ASP A 155 -11.25 9.98 -10.26
C ASP A 155 -12.23 9.58 -9.12
N LEU A 156 -13.02 10.52 -8.55
CA LEU A 156 -13.96 10.22 -7.45
C LEU A 156 -14.95 9.11 -7.82
N ALA A 157 -15.46 9.11 -9.06
CA ALA A 157 -16.39 8.09 -9.52
C ALA A 157 -15.83 6.64 -9.52
N HIS A 158 -14.50 6.49 -9.37
CA HIS A 158 -13.85 5.17 -9.36
C HIS A 158 -13.73 4.57 -7.96
N ILE A 159 -13.88 5.37 -6.91
CA ILE A 159 -13.71 4.95 -5.52
C ILE A 159 -15.03 4.83 -4.75
N GLU A 160 -16.16 5.19 -5.37
CA GLU A 160 -17.50 4.96 -4.87
C GLU A 160 -17.98 3.52 -5.17
#